data_26a81d4e59a2771d645258d5facb2a6b
#
_entry.id   26a81d4e59a2771d645258d5facb2a6b
#
_cell.length_a   1.000
_cell.length_b   1.000
_cell.length_c   1.000
_cell.angle_alpha   90.00
_cell.angle_beta   90.00
_cell.angle_gamma   90.00
#
_symmetry.space_group_name_H-M   'P 1'
#
loop_
_entity.id
_entity.type
_entity.pdbx_description
1 polymer ?
#
loop_
_entity_poly.entity_id
_entity_poly.type
_entity_poly.pdbx_seq_one_letter_code
_entity_poly.pdbx_strand_id
1 'polypeptide(L)'
;MNKRAISATIIDTANELFHKKGYLATEVDDIVNAANISIQEFEETYSSKENVCKQVLKSYSKDLKAEFKKYEENDNTRQRLSLFLDKYFEDAENIAQNGCPVFNLYYDLCNMNNELSELIGEILEMQHKWFDEQFIIMLKTESAVDQGDRLMSAISGLILLAKLTGDAQMFKSQIIQLRSWIRSM
;
A
#
# COMPACT_ATOMS: atom_id res chain seq x y z
N MET A 1 20.82 14.02 17.05
CA MET A 1 19.51 13.34 17.29
C MET A 1 19.73 11.97 17.93
N ASN A 2 18.72 11.41 18.66
CA ASN A 2 18.81 10.03 19.14
C ASN A 2 18.72 9.07 17.93
N LYS A 3 19.49 8.00 17.90
CA LYS A 3 19.55 6.99 16.81
C LYS A 3 18.15 6.50 16.39
N ARG A 4 17.21 6.36 17.33
CA ARG A 4 15.82 5.96 17.05
C ARG A 4 15.05 7.04 16.27
N ALA A 5 15.30 8.32 16.57
CA ALA A 5 14.68 9.43 15.85
C ALA A 5 15.25 9.56 14.44
N ILE A 6 16.57 9.38 14.26
CA ILE A 6 17.21 9.37 12.95
C ILE A 6 16.64 8.23 12.09
N SER A 7 16.52 7.03 12.66
CA SER A 7 15.94 5.87 11.96
C SER A 7 14.50 6.13 11.48
N ALA A 8 13.65 6.71 12.31
CA ALA A 8 12.28 7.07 11.91
C ALA A 8 12.27 8.10 10.79
N THR A 9 13.07 9.17 10.90
CA THR A 9 13.19 10.19 9.86
C THR A 9 13.65 9.59 8.52
N ILE A 10 14.64 8.68 8.52
CA ILE A 10 15.11 8.02 7.30
C ILE A 10 14.00 7.19 6.66
N ILE A 11 13.25 6.40 7.46
CA ILE A 11 12.17 5.57 6.95
C ILE A 11 11.05 6.43 6.34
N ASP A 12 10.61 7.48 7.06
CA ASP A 12 9.53 8.35 6.59
C ASP A 12 9.92 9.09 5.32
N THR A 13 11.14 9.65 5.28
CA THR A 13 11.67 10.34 4.09
C THR A 13 11.81 9.39 2.90
N ALA A 14 12.37 8.19 3.12
CA ALA A 14 12.51 7.19 2.06
C ALA A 14 11.15 6.73 1.53
N ASN A 15 10.17 6.53 2.42
CA ASN A 15 8.82 6.18 2.02
C ASN A 15 8.20 7.24 1.09
N GLU A 16 8.33 8.52 1.43
CA GLU A 16 7.85 9.61 0.57
C GLU A 16 8.56 9.64 -0.79
N LEU A 17 9.89 9.47 -0.80
CA LEU A 17 10.67 9.45 -2.04
C LEU A 17 10.32 8.24 -2.91
N PHE A 18 10.21 7.05 -2.33
CA PHE A 18 9.80 5.85 -3.05
C PHE A 18 8.39 5.98 -3.63
N HIS A 19 7.48 6.63 -2.91
CA HIS A 19 6.14 6.87 -3.43
C HIS A 19 6.11 7.86 -4.59
N LYS A 20 6.83 9.00 -4.49
CA LYS A 20 6.80 10.09 -5.48
C LYS A 20 7.70 9.83 -6.68
N LYS A 21 8.89 9.27 -6.46
CA LYS A 21 9.97 9.12 -7.45
C LYS A 21 10.16 7.68 -7.90
N GLY A 22 9.70 6.70 -7.09
CA GLY A 22 9.96 5.27 -7.25
C GLY A 22 11.22 4.80 -6.53
N TYR A 23 11.27 3.51 -6.19
CA TYR A 23 12.43 2.90 -5.53
C TYR A 23 13.66 2.92 -6.42
N LEU A 24 13.51 2.54 -7.70
CA LEU A 24 14.63 2.44 -8.63
C LEU A 24 15.31 3.79 -8.90
N ALA A 25 14.52 4.86 -8.98
CA ALA A 25 15.01 6.21 -9.25
C ALA A 25 15.47 6.98 -8.00
N THR A 26 15.32 6.42 -6.80
CA THR A 26 15.74 7.06 -5.55
C THR A 26 17.14 6.58 -5.17
N GLU A 27 18.07 7.50 -4.95
CA GLU A 27 19.42 7.21 -4.48
C GLU A 27 19.57 7.50 -2.97
N VAL A 28 20.63 6.98 -2.33
CA VAL A 28 20.92 7.23 -0.90
C VAL A 28 21.09 8.73 -0.65
N ASP A 29 21.74 9.44 -1.56
CA ASP A 29 21.95 10.87 -1.45
C ASP A 29 20.63 11.67 -1.46
N ASP A 30 19.61 11.21 -2.21
CA ASP A 30 18.27 11.81 -2.17
C ASP A 30 17.67 11.71 -0.75
N ILE A 31 17.80 10.54 -0.12
CA ILE A 31 17.29 10.28 1.23
C ILE A 31 18.03 11.13 2.27
N VAL A 32 19.35 11.14 2.22
CA VAL A 32 20.24 11.89 3.12
C VAL A 32 19.92 13.38 3.06
N ASN A 33 19.84 13.94 1.83
CA ASN A 33 19.54 15.34 1.61
C ASN A 33 18.13 15.71 2.09
N ALA A 34 17.12 14.92 1.74
CA ALA A 34 15.74 15.17 2.13
C ALA A 34 15.48 14.99 3.63
N ALA A 35 16.18 14.05 4.28
CA ALA A 35 16.13 13.83 5.72
C ALA A 35 16.95 14.85 6.52
N ASN A 36 17.75 15.69 5.83
CA ASN A 36 18.69 16.65 6.44
C ASN A 36 19.61 16.02 7.49
N ILE A 37 20.23 14.89 7.11
CA ILE A 37 21.22 14.15 7.91
C ILE A 37 22.54 14.03 7.15
N SER A 38 23.60 13.62 7.83
CA SER A 38 24.88 13.30 7.17
C SER A 38 24.85 11.88 6.60
N ILE A 39 25.68 11.64 5.59
CA ILE A 39 25.88 10.28 5.03
C ILE A 39 26.38 9.32 6.12
N GLN A 40 27.23 9.78 7.04
CA GLN A 40 27.72 8.98 8.16
C GLN A 40 26.56 8.55 9.09
N GLU A 41 25.61 9.44 9.44
CA GLU A 41 24.44 9.09 10.25
C GLU A 41 23.57 8.07 9.53
N PHE A 42 23.45 8.16 8.20
CA PHE A 42 22.76 7.15 7.40
C PHE A 42 23.45 5.79 7.50
N GLU A 43 24.75 5.72 7.21
CA GLU A 43 25.55 4.49 7.23
C GLU A 43 25.60 3.82 8.62
N GLU A 44 25.65 4.61 9.70
CA GLU A 44 25.57 4.12 11.08
C GLU A 44 24.20 3.55 11.46
N THR A 45 23.15 3.94 10.71
CA THR A 45 21.77 3.52 10.97
C THR A 45 21.33 2.41 10.02
N TYR A 46 21.61 2.60 8.72
CA TYR A 46 21.29 1.68 7.63
C TYR A 46 22.48 1.52 6.69
N SER A 47 22.84 0.28 6.37
CA SER A 47 23.97 -0.01 5.48
C SER A 47 23.65 0.17 3.99
N SER A 48 22.38 0.31 3.61
CA SER A 48 21.96 0.44 2.21
C SER A 48 20.51 0.94 2.05
N LYS A 49 20.20 1.44 0.86
CA LYS A 49 18.83 1.77 0.43
C LYS A 49 17.89 0.55 0.54
N GLU A 50 18.39 -0.63 0.23
CA GLU A 50 17.65 -1.88 0.33
C GLU A 50 17.20 -2.16 1.77
N ASN A 51 18.07 -1.97 2.75
CA ASN A 51 17.74 -2.13 4.16
C ASN A 51 16.72 -1.10 4.65
N VAL A 52 16.74 0.13 4.13
CA VAL A 52 15.71 1.14 4.40
C VAL A 52 14.38 0.71 3.79
N CYS A 53 14.38 0.30 2.52
CA CYS A 53 13.16 -0.18 1.83
C CYS A 53 12.53 -1.37 2.55
N LYS A 54 13.34 -2.31 3.05
CA LYS A 54 12.86 -3.41 3.88
C LYS A 54 12.12 -2.94 5.13
N GLN A 55 12.57 -1.87 5.80
CA GLN A 55 11.85 -1.31 6.95
C GLN A 55 10.56 -0.60 6.53
N VAL A 56 10.55 0.11 5.39
CA VAL A 56 9.33 0.68 4.81
C VAL A 56 8.29 -0.42 4.55
N LEU A 57 8.68 -1.52 3.89
CA LEU A 57 7.78 -2.65 3.63
C LEU A 57 7.26 -3.32 4.92
N LYS A 58 8.12 -3.47 5.93
CA LYS A 58 7.70 -3.97 7.25
C LYS A 58 6.69 -3.05 7.93
N SER A 59 6.84 -1.72 7.78
CA SER A 59 5.85 -0.76 8.28
C SER A 59 4.52 -0.94 7.56
N TYR A 60 4.50 -1.02 6.23
CA TYR A 60 3.27 -1.28 5.47
C TYR A 60 2.57 -2.56 5.89
N SER A 61 3.32 -3.67 6.04
CA SER A 61 2.75 -4.94 6.52
C SER A 61 2.13 -4.81 7.91
N LYS A 62 2.81 -4.12 8.83
CA LYS A 62 2.31 -3.88 10.18
C LYS A 62 1.05 -3.02 10.19
N ASP A 63 1.06 -1.94 9.42
CA ASP A 63 -0.04 -0.97 9.37
C ASP A 63 -1.28 -1.61 8.73
N LEU A 64 -1.10 -2.37 7.64
CA LEU A 64 -2.18 -3.11 7.00
C LEU A 64 -2.83 -4.14 7.95
N LYS A 65 -2.02 -4.88 8.70
CA LYS A 65 -2.53 -5.81 9.73
C LYS A 65 -3.33 -5.10 10.81
N ALA A 66 -2.86 -3.94 11.25
CA ALA A 66 -3.55 -3.14 12.26
C ALA A 66 -4.88 -2.58 11.72
N GLU A 67 -4.91 -2.14 10.46
CA GLU A 67 -6.12 -1.69 9.78
C GLU A 67 -7.15 -2.82 9.66
N PHE A 68 -6.75 -3.99 9.20
CA PHE A 68 -7.65 -5.15 9.10
C PHE A 68 -8.26 -5.50 10.44
N LYS A 69 -7.44 -5.59 11.50
CA LYS A 69 -7.92 -5.82 12.84
C LYS A 69 -8.96 -4.78 13.30
N LYS A 70 -8.73 -3.50 12.97
CA LYS A 70 -9.68 -2.43 13.27
C LYS A 70 -10.99 -2.58 12.49
N TYR A 71 -10.92 -2.95 11.21
CA TYR A 71 -12.14 -3.19 10.41
C TYR A 71 -12.94 -4.38 10.94
N GLU A 72 -12.26 -5.43 11.41
CA GLU A 72 -12.85 -6.65 11.98
C GLU A 72 -13.57 -6.45 13.31
N GLU A 73 -13.37 -5.31 13.98
CA GLU A 73 -14.19 -4.90 15.14
C GLU A 73 -15.67 -4.66 14.74
N ASN A 74 -15.95 -4.47 13.46
CA ASN A 74 -17.31 -4.37 12.93
C ASN A 74 -17.85 -5.75 12.57
N ASP A 75 -19.01 -6.12 13.09
CA ASP A 75 -19.63 -7.44 12.83
C ASP A 75 -20.13 -7.61 11.39
N ASN A 76 -20.33 -6.51 10.65
CA ASN A 76 -20.83 -6.51 9.29
C ASN A 76 -19.69 -6.49 8.28
N THR A 77 -19.46 -7.60 7.58
CA THR A 77 -18.41 -7.74 6.57
C THR A 77 -18.54 -6.77 5.40
N ARG A 78 -19.78 -6.40 4.98
CA ARG A 78 -19.97 -5.35 3.97
C ARG A 78 -19.45 -4.00 4.44
N GLN A 79 -19.63 -3.72 5.74
CA GLN A 79 -19.10 -2.49 6.34
C GLN A 79 -17.57 -2.51 6.42
N ARG A 80 -16.96 -3.68 6.74
CA ARG A 80 -15.49 -3.85 6.74
C ARG A 80 -14.90 -3.51 5.37
N LEU A 81 -15.44 -4.10 4.30
CA LEU A 81 -15.01 -3.82 2.92
C LEU A 81 -15.28 -2.37 2.51
N SER A 82 -16.39 -1.77 2.97
CA SER A 82 -16.68 -0.36 2.72
C SER A 82 -15.67 0.57 3.37
N LEU A 83 -15.30 0.31 4.64
CA LEU A 83 -14.27 1.08 5.36
C LEU A 83 -12.90 0.99 4.68
N PHE A 84 -12.55 -0.19 4.17
CA PHE A 84 -11.33 -0.34 3.38
C PHE A 84 -11.36 0.53 2.10
N LEU A 85 -12.48 0.56 1.39
CA LEU A 85 -12.66 1.39 0.20
C LEU A 85 -12.73 2.88 0.52
N ASP A 86 -13.20 3.28 1.71
CA ASP A 86 -13.24 4.67 2.14
C ASP A 86 -11.83 5.28 2.19
N LYS A 87 -10.82 4.51 2.61
CA LYS A 87 -9.42 4.94 2.59
C LYS A 87 -8.94 5.33 1.19
N TYR A 88 -9.28 4.53 0.17
CA TYR A 88 -8.97 4.86 -1.22
C TYR A 88 -9.74 6.09 -1.71
N PHE A 89 -10.99 6.23 -1.29
CA PHE A 89 -11.81 7.39 -1.64
C PHE A 89 -11.22 8.69 -1.06
N GLU A 90 -10.79 8.66 0.20
CA GLU A 90 -10.19 9.80 0.90
C GLU A 90 -8.84 10.20 0.29
N ASP A 91 -8.02 9.21 -0.14
CA ASP A 91 -6.69 9.43 -0.71
C ASP A 91 -6.69 9.62 -2.25
N ALA A 92 -7.85 9.78 -2.87
CA ALA A 92 -8.02 9.79 -4.32
C ALA A 92 -7.15 10.84 -5.05
N GLU A 93 -6.98 12.03 -4.48
CA GLU A 93 -6.16 13.10 -5.07
C GLU A 93 -4.68 12.68 -5.13
N ASN A 94 -4.17 12.11 -4.04
CA ASN A 94 -2.80 11.62 -3.96
C ASN A 94 -2.58 10.41 -4.89
N ILE A 95 -3.57 9.49 -4.94
CA ILE A 95 -3.51 8.32 -5.84
C ILE A 95 -3.50 8.76 -7.31
N ALA A 96 -4.31 9.73 -7.70
CA ALA A 96 -4.33 10.26 -9.05
C ALA A 96 -3.01 10.94 -9.43
N GLN A 97 -2.35 11.61 -8.47
CA GLN A 97 -1.08 12.28 -8.69
C GLN A 97 0.13 11.34 -8.63
N ASN A 98 0.21 10.50 -7.61
CA ASN A 98 1.41 9.73 -7.26
C ASN A 98 1.22 8.21 -7.39
N GLY A 99 -0.01 7.70 -7.55
CA GLY A 99 -0.33 6.28 -7.46
C GLY A 99 -0.45 5.79 -6.02
N CYS A 100 -0.65 4.50 -5.84
CA CYS A 100 -0.63 3.86 -4.53
C CYS A 100 0.80 3.45 -4.15
N PRO A 101 1.31 3.79 -2.96
CA PRO A 101 2.68 3.49 -2.56
C PRO A 101 3.04 2.00 -2.68
N VAL A 102 2.16 1.11 -2.23
CA VAL A 102 2.39 -0.35 -2.25
C VAL A 102 2.44 -0.87 -3.69
N PHE A 103 1.54 -0.42 -4.57
CA PHE A 103 1.56 -0.83 -5.98
C PHE A 103 2.76 -0.24 -6.73
N ASN A 104 3.14 1.01 -6.46
CA ASN A 104 4.35 1.59 -7.05
C ASN A 104 5.59 0.76 -6.69
N LEU A 105 5.76 0.44 -5.40
CA LEU A 105 6.87 -0.43 -4.97
C LEU A 105 6.80 -1.83 -5.57
N TYR A 106 5.60 -2.41 -5.70
CA TYR A 106 5.46 -3.71 -6.35
C TYR A 106 5.98 -3.69 -7.79
N TYR A 107 5.62 -2.70 -8.60
CA TYR A 107 6.09 -2.59 -9.99
C TYR A 107 7.62 -2.43 -10.08
N ASP A 108 8.23 -1.72 -9.14
CA ASP A 108 9.69 -1.54 -9.11
C ASP A 108 10.43 -2.80 -8.63
N LEU A 109 9.85 -3.57 -7.73
CA LEU A 109 10.53 -4.64 -7.00
C LEU A 109 10.21 -6.06 -7.51
N CYS A 110 9.04 -6.30 -8.14
CA CYS A 110 8.54 -7.65 -8.43
C CYS A 110 9.49 -8.52 -9.30
N ASN A 111 10.32 -7.89 -10.12
CA ASN A 111 11.27 -8.59 -10.99
C ASN A 111 12.71 -8.67 -10.43
N MET A 112 12.95 -8.19 -9.21
CA MET A 112 14.30 -8.15 -8.64
C MET A 112 14.79 -9.50 -8.11
N ASN A 113 13.89 -10.48 -7.93
CA ASN A 113 14.18 -11.83 -7.41
C ASN A 113 15.02 -11.82 -6.10
N ASN A 114 14.64 -10.95 -5.18
CA ASN A 114 15.31 -10.78 -3.89
C ASN A 114 14.28 -10.66 -2.75
N GLU A 115 14.76 -10.50 -1.52
CA GLU A 115 13.93 -10.39 -0.31
C GLU A 115 12.89 -9.25 -0.40
N LEU A 116 13.18 -8.14 -1.11
CA LEU A 116 12.20 -7.05 -1.26
C LEU A 116 11.04 -7.46 -2.15
N SER A 117 11.30 -8.24 -3.21
CA SER A 117 10.24 -8.74 -4.09
C SER A 117 9.31 -9.72 -3.36
N GLU A 118 9.87 -10.54 -2.47
CA GLU A 118 9.09 -11.44 -1.61
C GLU A 118 8.22 -10.66 -0.63
N LEU A 119 8.80 -9.70 0.11
CA LEU A 119 8.09 -8.91 1.10
C LEU A 119 6.93 -8.09 0.50
N ILE A 120 7.12 -7.48 -0.66
CA ILE A 120 6.04 -6.70 -1.29
C ILE A 120 4.94 -7.64 -1.83
N GLY A 121 5.32 -8.82 -2.34
CA GLY A 121 4.38 -9.86 -2.74
C GLY A 121 3.51 -10.33 -1.58
N GLU A 122 4.12 -10.60 -0.41
CA GLU A 122 3.40 -10.99 0.81
C GLU A 122 2.39 -9.94 1.28
N ILE A 123 2.70 -8.63 1.12
CA ILE A 123 1.78 -7.54 1.49
C ILE A 123 0.54 -7.57 0.60
N LEU A 124 0.70 -7.70 -0.71
CA LEU A 124 -0.42 -7.76 -1.66
C LEU A 124 -1.23 -9.06 -1.50
N GLU A 125 -0.56 -10.19 -1.28
CA GLU A 125 -1.20 -11.47 -1.00
C GLU A 125 -2.02 -11.41 0.30
N MET A 126 -1.52 -10.76 1.35
CA MET A 126 -2.24 -10.56 2.61
C MET A 126 -3.52 -9.74 2.39
N GLN A 127 -3.45 -8.67 1.58
CA GLN A 127 -4.64 -7.88 1.23
C GLN A 127 -5.65 -8.71 0.45
N HIS A 128 -5.20 -9.46 -0.54
CA HIS A 128 -6.05 -10.31 -1.35
C HIS A 128 -6.75 -11.39 -0.52
N LYS A 129 -6.01 -12.12 0.31
CA LYS A 129 -6.56 -13.14 1.22
C LYS A 129 -7.60 -12.54 2.18
N TRP A 130 -7.35 -11.34 2.69
CA TRP A 130 -8.33 -10.68 3.55
C TRP A 130 -9.64 -10.38 2.80
N PHE A 131 -9.59 -9.98 1.51
CA PHE A 131 -10.80 -9.82 0.70
C PHE A 131 -11.55 -11.14 0.54
N ASP A 132 -10.84 -12.23 0.20
CA ASP A 132 -11.43 -13.56 0.06
C ASP A 132 -12.18 -13.97 1.34
N GLU A 133 -11.54 -13.82 2.48
CA GLU A 133 -12.12 -14.13 3.79
C GLU A 133 -13.39 -13.31 4.07
N GLN A 134 -13.39 -12.00 3.75
CA GLN A 134 -14.59 -11.18 3.95
C GLN A 134 -15.74 -11.65 3.04
N PHE A 135 -15.47 -12.00 1.79
CA PHE A 135 -16.53 -12.50 0.89
C PHE A 135 -17.02 -13.90 1.28
N ILE A 136 -16.13 -14.81 1.69
CA ILE A 136 -16.52 -16.14 2.21
C ILE A 136 -17.45 -16.00 3.42
N ILE A 137 -17.11 -15.15 4.39
CA ILE A 137 -17.95 -14.90 5.58
C ILE A 137 -19.30 -14.30 5.17
N MET A 138 -19.29 -13.32 4.23
CA MET A 138 -20.49 -12.62 3.80
C MET A 138 -21.47 -13.51 3.04
N LEU A 139 -20.97 -14.32 2.12
CA LEU A 139 -21.78 -15.15 1.20
C LEU A 139 -21.95 -16.59 1.69
N LYS A 140 -21.22 -16.98 2.74
CA LYS A 140 -21.26 -18.33 3.35
C LYS A 140 -20.96 -19.46 2.34
N THR A 141 -20.05 -19.20 1.41
CA THR A 141 -19.60 -20.16 0.41
C THR A 141 -18.12 -19.98 0.09
N GLU A 142 -17.39 -21.09 -0.06
CA GLU A 142 -15.97 -21.07 -0.42
C GLU A 142 -15.73 -20.56 -1.85
N SER A 143 -16.70 -20.71 -2.75
CA SER A 143 -16.61 -20.14 -4.12
C SER A 143 -16.64 -18.61 -4.18
N ALA A 144 -16.84 -17.95 -3.03
CA ALA A 144 -16.83 -16.50 -2.93
C ALA A 144 -15.44 -15.84 -3.12
N VAL A 145 -14.36 -16.62 -3.19
CA VAL A 145 -13.00 -16.15 -3.52
C VAL A 145 -12.95 -15.40 -4.85
N ASP A 146 -13.76 -15.80 -5.85
CA ASP A 146 -13.89 -15.09 -7.13
C ASP A 146 -14.30 -13.62 -6.94
N GLN A 147 -14.95 -13.25 -5.84
CA GLN A 147 -15.33 -11.90 -5.52
C GLN A 147 -14.14 -11.10 -4.93
N GLY A 148 -13.26 -11.75 -4.18
CA GLY A 148 -11.99 -11.21 -3.73
C GLY A 148 -11.08 -10.88 -4.91
N ASP A 149 -10.91 -11.82 -5.84
CA ASP A 149 -10.19 -11.61 -7.10
C ASP A 149 -10.74 -10.42 -7.88
N ARG A 150 -12.07 -10.33 -8.00
CA ARG A 150 -12.74 -9.22 -8.68
C ARG A 150 -12.47 -7.89 -8.01
N LEU A 151 -12.53 -7.82 -6.68
CA LEU A 151 -12.28 -6.59 -5.94
C LEU A 151 -10.81 -6.17 -6.08
N MET A 152 -9.87 -7.11 -5.91
CA MET A 152 -8.44 -6.84 -6.05
C MET A 152 -8.09 -6.35 -7.45
N SER A 153 -8.62 -7.01 -8.49
CA SER A 153 -8.41 -6.62 -9.89
C SER A 153 -8.99 -5.23 -10.19
N ALA A 154 -10.19 -4.95 -9.69
CA ALA A 154 -10.83 -3.65 -9.88
C ALA A 154 -10.02 -2.52 -9.22
N ILE A 155 -9.60 -2.68 -7.96
CA ILE A 155 -8.79 -1.68 -7.24
C ILE A 155 -7.47 -1.45 -7.96
N SER A 156 -6.76 -2.51 -8.34
CA SER A 156 -5.46 -2.43 -9.03
C SER A 156 -5.58 -1.67 -10.36
N GLY A 157 -6.60 -2.01 -11.16
CA GLY A 157 -6.88 -1.33 -12.42
C GLY A 157 -7.28 0.13 -12.25
N LEU A 158 -8.07 0.45 -11.22
CA LEU A 158 -8.48 1.81 -10.92
C LEU A 158 -7.32 2.70 -10.47
N ILE A 159 -6.40 2.17 -9.64
CA ILE A 159 -5.19 2.88 -9.22
C ILE A 159 -4.32 3.22 -10.44
N LEU A 160 -4.10 2.25 -11.32
CA LEU A 160 -3.34 2.46 -12.56
C LEU A 160 -4.00 3.51 -13.44
N LEU A 161 -5.33 3.41 -13.63
CA LEU A 161 -6.08 4.34 -14.46
C LEU A 161 -6.08 5.76 -13.89
N ALA A 162 -6.27 5.89 -12.57
CA ALA A 162 -6.24 7.19 -11.89
C ALA A 162 -4.87 7.88 -12.07
N LYS A 163 -3.78 7.15 -11.87
CA LYS A 163 -2.43 7.68 -12.09
C LYS A 163 -2.16 8.04 -13.55
N LEU A 164 -2.67 7.25 -14.50
CA LEU A 164 -2.53 7.51 -15.95
C LEU A 164 -3.25 8.78 -16.38
N THR A 165 -4.46 9.01 -15.87
CA THR A 165 -5.32 10.11 -16.29
C THR A 165 -5.20 11.37 -15.43
N GLY A 166 -4.68 11.24 -14.20
CA GLY A 166 -4.68 12.32 -13.20
C GLY A 166 -6.10 12.66 -12.69
N ASP A 167 -7.10 11.80 -12.94
CA ASP A 167 -8.50 12.09 -12.66
C ASP A 167 -8.96 11.46 -11.33
N ALA A 168 -8.83 12.23 -10.25
CA ALA A 168 -9.30 11.84 -8.92
C ALA A 168 -10.83 11.69 -8.83
N GLN A 169 -11.60 12.47 -9.62
CA GLN A 169 -13.05 12.40 -9.59
C GLN A 169 -13.56 11.11 -10.24
N MET A 170 -12.96 10.72 -11.35
CA MET A 170 -13.20 9.39 -11.95
C MET A 170 -12.91 8.30 -10.94
N PHE A 171 -11.77 8.33 -10.27
CA PHE A 171 -11.38 7.35 -9.25
C PHE A 171 -12.41 7.27 -8.12
N LYS A 172 -12.80 8.42 -7.52
CA LYS A 172 -13.83 8.49 -6.48
C LYS A 172 -15.15 7.88 -6.95
N SER A 173 -15.58 8.20 -8.17
CA SER A 173 -16.81 7.66 -8.76
C SER A 173 -16.78 6.14 -8.85
N GLN A 174 -15.66 5.56 -9.29
CA GLN A 174 -15.50 4.11 -9.39
C GLN A 174 -15.43 3.43 -8.02
N ILE A 175 -14.80 4.03 -7.02
CA ILE A 175 -14.82 3.52 -5.64
C ILE A 175 -16.26 3.48 -5.09
N ILE A 176 -17.09 4.50 -5.37
CA ILE A 176 -18.52 4.50 -5.01
C ILE A 176 -19.25 3.33 -5.69
N GLN A 177 -18.94 3.03 -6.96
CA GLN A 177 -19.52 1.91 -7.70
C GLN A 177 -19.15 0.56 -7.04
N LEU A 178 -17.89 0.37 -6.64
CA LEU A 178 -17.45 -0.84 -5.93
C LEU A 178 -18.17 -1.00 -4.58
N ARG A 179 -18.33 0.08 -3.82
CA ARG A 179 -19.10 0.06 -2.57
C ARG A 179 -20.57 -0.30 -2.80
N SER A 180 -21.19 0.23 -3.86
CA SER A 180 -22.56 -0.09 -4.22
C SER A 180 -22.71 -1.55 -4.62
N TRP A 181 -21.74 -2.09 -5.38
CA TRP A 181 -21.69 -3.50 -5.74
C TRP A 181 -21.62 -4.40 -4.49
N ILE A 182 -20.71 -4.12 -3.54
CA ILE A 182 -20.58 -4.89 -2.28
C ILE A 182 -21.90 -4.84 -1.47
N ARG A 183 -22.58 -3.69 -1.42
CA ARG A 183 -23.83 -3.53 -0.69
C ARG A 183 -25.00 -4.30 -1.32
N SER A 184 -24.96 -4.54 -2.63
CA SER A 184 -26.02 -5.24 -3.35
C SER A 184 -25.96 -6.76 -3.20
N MET A 185 -24.88 -7.31 -2.66
CA MET A 185 -24.73 -8.72 -2.33
C MET A 185 -25.39 -9.05 -1.01
#